data_e98b11920c5105f60889391b48f85a75
#
_entry.id   e98b11920c5105f60889391b48f85a75
#
_cell.length_a   1.000
_cell.length_b   1.000
_cell.length_c   1.000
_cell.angle_alpha   90.00
_cell.angle_beta   90.00
_cell.angle_gamma   90.00
#
_symmetry.space_group_name_H-M   'P 1'
#
loop_
_entity.id
_entity.type
_entity.pdbx_description
1 polymer ?
#
loop_
_entity_poly.entity_id
_entity_poly.type
_entity_poly.pdbx_seq_one_letter_code
_entity_poly.pdbx_strand_id
1 'polypeptide(L)'
;HSTSRRQRQMCIRDRYMYPYYKADLDKGIITRESAQELLDCIWVKLNDLNKVRDAASAEGFAGYSLFQNLIVGGQDKDGNDVTNDLSVMCILASMHVHLPMPSLSIRVWNGSPHELLIKAAELTRTGIGLPAYYNDEVIIPALLNRGLTLADAREYNIIGCVEPQKAGKTDGWHDAAFFNMCRPLELVFSNGMDKGELVGIQTGDVTKMTTFEEFYDAYKKQMEYCISLLVNADNAIDVAHAERVPLPFESCMVDDCISRGLSVQEGGAIYNFTGPQGFGIANMADSLYAIRKLVYEDKKVSMEEYKEALAWNYDKGLDEQSVKDISEMILKGMQDGGMNVTEDTAKAVLTTVMRLKPTEEQLRRFTEIHHMIDEVPKYGNAIDDVDYFARDVAYTYTRPMQKYHNPRGGQYQAGLYPVSANVPLGGQTGATPDGRYAHTPVADGVSPSAGKDVKGPTAAATSVSRLDHFIVSNGTLFNQKFHPSALAGREGLEKFVSLIQTFFDQKGMHMQFNVVDRETLLDAQKHPEKYSHLVVRVAGYSALFTTLSRSLQDDIIRRTEQGF
;
A
#
# COMPACT_ATOMS: atom_id res chain seq x y z
N HIS A 1 19.93 6.48 -4.90
CA HIS A 1 19.26 7.64 -5.49
C HIS A 1 18.62 8.45 -4.39
N SER A 2 19.15 9.64 -4.19
CA SER A 2 18.96 10.46 -3.03
C SER A 2 17.49 10.89 -2.85
N THR A 3 16.92 10.49 -1.72
CA THR A 3 15.64 10.97 -1.19
C THR A 3 15.62 12.50 -1.02
N SER A 4 16.75 13.17 -0.84
CA SER A 4 16.84 14.61 -0.58
C SER A 4 16.62 15.50 -1.80
N ARG A 5 17.01 15.11 -3.00
CA ARG A 5 16.54 15.80 -4.22
C ARG A 5 15.02 15.73 -4.31
N ARG A 6 14.43 14.61 -3.87
CA ARG A 6 12.98 14.45 -3.73
C ARG A 6 12.43 15.34 -2.61
N GLN A 7 13.10 15.43 -1.47
CA GLN A 7 12.64 16.23 -0.32
C GLN A 7 12.54 17.72 -0.62
N ARG A 8 13.46 18.30 -1.37
CA ARG A 8 13.37 19.71 -1.79
C ARG A 8 12.32 19.96 -2.89
N GLN A 9 12.02 18.94 -3.69
CA GLN A 9 10.98 19.04 -4.71
C GLN A 9 9.58 18.75 -4.16
N MET A 10 9.48 18.09 -3.00
CA MET A 10 8.25 17.74 -2.27
C MET A 10 7.75 18.87 -1.35
N CYS A 11 8.17 20.12 -1.57
CA CYS A 11 7.76 21.21 -0.73
C CYS A 11 6.29 21.56 -0.92
N ILE A 12 5.69 22.08 0.14
CA ILE A 12 4.38 22.72 0.15
C ILE A 12 4.47 23.96 -0.74
N ARG A 13 4.15 23.80 -2.02
CA ARG A 13 4.45 24.79 -3.06
C ARG A 13 3.67 26.08 -2.88
N ASP A 14 2.44 25.97 -2.44
CA ASP A 14 1.57 27.09 -2.15
C ASP A 14 2.07 27.97 -1.00
N ARG A 15 3.03 27.50 -0.18
CA ARG A 15 3.64 28.30 0.89
C ARG A 15 4.89 29.01 0.45
N TYR A 16 5.93 28.27 0.06
CA TYR A 16 7.23 28.91 -0.18
C TYR A 16 7.29 29.72 -1.48
N MET A 17 6.46 29.41 -2.47
CA MET A 17 6.36 30.18 -3.72
C MET A 17 5.41 31.38 -3.61
N TYR A 18 4.43 31.32 -2.70
CA TYR A 18 3.40 32.36 -2.60
C TYR A 18 3.94 33.77 -2.36
N PRO A 19 4.90 34.02 -1.45
CA PRO A 19 5.45 35.35 -1.26
C PRO A 19 6.06 35.95 -2.53
N TYR A 20 6.73 35.14 -3.34
CA TYR A 20 7.32 35.59 -4.62
C TYR A 20 6.24 35.87 -5.66
N TYR A 21 5.31 34.91 -5.84
CA TYR A 21 4.17 35.08 -6.72
C TYR A 21 3.38 36.39 -6.38
N LYS A 22 3.05 36.59 -5.12
CA LYS A 22 2.29 37.74 -4.65
C LYS A 22 3.07 39.05 -4.88
N ALA A 23 4.36 39.08 -4.59
CA ALA A 23 5.19 40.25 -4.80
C ALA A 23 5.30 40.64 -6.28
N ASP A 24 5.41 39.65 -7.18
CA ASP A 24 5.52 39.91 -8.62
C ASP A 24 4.16 40.27 -9.23
N LEU A 25 3.06 39.71 -8.73
CA LEU A 25 1.71 40.11 -9.10
C LEU A 25 1.40 41.56 -8.69
N ASP A 26 1.73 41.93 -7.44
CA ASP A 26 1.48 43.27 -6.90
C ASP A 26 2.31 44.35 -7.63
N LYS A 27 3.47 43.99 -8.17
CA LYS A 27 4.32 44.85 -9.00
C LYS A 27 3.93 44.86 -10.48
N GLY A 28 2.96 44.06 -10.89
CA GLY A 28 2.56 43.91 -12.29
C GLY A 28 3.63 43.26 -13.19
N ILE A 29 4.60 42.55 -12.59
CA ILE A 29 5.64 41.79 -13.36
C ILE A 29 5.03 40.56 -14.04
N ILE A 30 4.06 39.94 -13.37
CA ILE A 30 3.31 38.80 -13.91
C ILE A 30 1.82 39.04 -13.77
N THR A 31 1.01 38.35 -14.58
CA THR A 31 -0.44 38.23 -14.39
C THR A 31 -0.76 36.86 -13.84
N ARG A 32 -1.99 36.63 -13.40
CA ARG A 32 -2.45 35.30 -12.97
C ARG A 32 -2.35 34.28 -14.09
N GLU A 33 -2.70 34.66 -15.31
CA GLU A 33 -2.65 33.83 -16.51
C GLU A 33 -1.20 33.43 -16.85
N SER A 34 -0.27 34.40 -16.85
CA SER A 34 1.15 34.08 -17.13
C SER A 34 1.79 33.22 -16.03
N ALA A 35 1.38 33.41 -14.78
CA ALA A 35 1.80 32.56 -13.66
C ALA A 35 1.25 31.13 -13.80
N GLN A 36 -0.01 30.96 -14.26
CA GLN A 36 -0.58 29.65 -14.54
C GLN A 36 0.17 28.95 -15.67
N GLU A 37 0.48 29.64 -16.76
CA GLU A 37 1.28 29.09 -17.86
C GLU A 37 2.66 28.60 -17.39
N LEU A 38 3.33 29.38 -16.54
CA LEU A 38 4.61 28.97 -15.94
C LEU A 38 4.47 27.72 -15.07
N LEU A 39 3.38 27.61 -14.31
CA LEU A 39 3.10 26.40 -13.53
C LEU A 39 2.85 25.20 -14.45
N ASP A 40 2.06 25.34 -15.49
CA ASP A 40 1.80 24.31 -16.48
C ASP A 40 3.10 23.81 -17.12
N CYS A 41 4.02 24.72 -17.48
CA CYS A 41 5.37 24.38 -17.95
C CYS A 41 6.18 23.59 -16.91
N ILE A 42 6.07 23.95 -15.63
CA ILE A 42 6.72 23.22 -14.52
C ILE A 42 6.15 21.81 -14.42
N TRP A 43 4.83 21.62 -14.58
CA TRP A 43 4.18 20.30 -14.56
C TRP A 43 4.72 19.41 -15.67
N VAL A 44 4.81 19.92 -16.90
CA VAL A 44 5.43 19.19 -18.02
C VAL A 44 6.87 18.81 -17.68
N LYS A 45 7.66 19.75 -17.13
CA LYS A 45 9.07 19.48 -16.79
C LYS A 45 9.21 18.46 -15.67
N LEU A 46 8.34 18.47 -14.66
CA LEU A 46 8.38 17.49 -13.58
C LEU A 46 8.02 16.08 -14.09
N ASN A 47 7.11 15.97 -15.05
CA ASN A 47 6.78 14.68 -15.68
C ASN A 47 7.89 14.16 -16.60
N ASP A 48 8.68 15.04 -17.22
CA ASP A 48 9.83 14.71 -18.06
C ASP A 48 11.02 14.12 -17.26
N LEU A 49 11.06 14.36 -15.96
CA LEU A 49 12.09 13.79 -15.09
C LEU A 49 11.84 12.31 -14.86
N ASN A 50 12.70 11.46 -15.39
CA ASN A 50 12.58 10.02 -15.25
C ASN A 50 13.89 9.38 -14.74
N LYS A 51 13.83 8.09 -14.40
CA LYS A 51 14.98 7.30 -13.97
C LYS A 51 15.01 5.95 -14.68
N VAL A 52 16.22 5.47 -14.95
CA VAL A 52 16.45 4.12 -15.45
C VAL A 52 16.43 3.14 -14.28
N ARG A 53 15.82 1.99 -14.45
CA ARG A 53 15.75 0.88 -13.49
C ARG A 53 16.21 -0.40 -14.17
N ASP A 54 16.63 -1.38 -13.36
CA ASP A 54 16.78 -2.76 -13.82
C ASP A 54 15.42 -3.38 -14.17
N ALA A 55 15.44 -4.47 -14.93
CA ALA A 55 14.23 -5.08 -15.46
C ALA A 55 13.28 -5.60 -14.36
N ALA A 56 13.82 -6.23 -13.30
CA ALA A 56 13.01 -6.77 -12.21
C ALA A 56 12.33 -5.65 -11.42
N SER A 57 13.06 -4.57 -11.10
CA SER A 57 12.48 -3.38 -10.46
C SER A 57 11.45 -2.68 -11.37
N ALA A 58 11.67 -2.66 -12.69
CA ALA A 58 10.72 -2.07 -13.63
C ALA A 58 9.42 -2.89 -13.73
N GLU A 59 9.49 -4.22 -13.60
CA GLU A 59 8.32 -5.09 -13.57
C GLU A 59 7.55 -4.94 -12.25
N GLY A 60 8.24 -4.98 -11.10
CA GLY A 60 7.61 -4.86 -9.78
C GLY A 60 7.02 -3.48 -9.49
N PHE A 61 7.53 -2.44 -10.14
CA PHE A 61 7.09 -1.05 -9.97
C PHE A 61 6.68 -0.42 -11.31
N ALA A 62 5.94 -1.16 -12.11
CA ALA A 62 5.55 -0.76 -13.46
C ALA A 62 4.85 0.62 -13.48
N GLY A 63 5.27 1.49 -14.39
CA GLY A 63 4.77 2.85 -14.51
C GLY A 63 5.23 3.83 -13.41
N TYR A 64 6.01 3.36 -12.44
CA TYR A 64 6.54 4.18 -11.34
C TYR A 64 7.63 5.14 -11.85
N SER A 65 7.32 6.43 -11.88
CA SER A 65 8.23 7.48 -12.32
C SER A 65 9.24 7.89 -11.23
N LEU A 66 9.90 9.06 -11.39
CA LEU A 66 10.81 9.60 -10.37
C LEU A 66 10.10 9.98 -9.05
N PHE A 67 8.78 9.98 -9.02
CA PHE A 67 7.94 10.30 -7.88
C PHE A 67 8.14 11.74 -7.36
N GLN A 68 7.77 12.69 -8.19
CA GLN A 68 7.72 14.10 -7.82
C GLN A 68 6.42 14.37 -7.06
N ASN A 69 6.47 14.43 -5.73
CA ASN A 69 5.31 14.81 -4.93
C ASN A 69 5.20 16.33 -4.80
N LEU A 70 3.97 16.79 -4.81
CA LEU A 70 3.63 18.18 -4.58
C LEU A 70 2.39 18.20 -3.69
N ILE A 71 2.43 18.97 -2.62
CA ILE A 71 1.33 19.03 -1.67
C ILE A 71 0.85 20.48 -1.50
N VAL A 72 -0.47 20.66 -1.37
CA VAL A 72 -1.13 21.97 -1.18
C VAL A 72 -2.14 21.91 -0.03
N GLY A 73 -2.53 23.07 0.48
CA GLY A 73 -3.49 23.18 1.58
C GLY A 73 -2.92 22.81 2.96
N GLY A 74 -3.80 22.57 3.92
CA GLY A 74 -3.46 22.24 5.30
C GLY A 74 -3.15 23.45 6.18
N GLN A 75 -2.37 23.24 7.24
CA GLN A 75 -2.08 24.23 8.27
C GLN A 75 -0.62 24.70 8.23
N ASP A 76 -0.35 25.95 8.63
CA ASP A 76 0.99 26.41 8.95
C ASP A 76 1.45 25.93 10.35
N LYS A 77 2.67 26.31 10.76
CA LYS A 77 3.23 25.95 12.07
C LYS A 77 2.39 26.46 13.26
N ASP A 78 1.61 27.51 13.07
CA ASP A 78 0.79 28.16 14.09
C ASP A 78 -0.66 27.64 14.09
N GLY A 79 -1.06 26.84 13.11
CA GLY A 79 -2.38 26.21 12.98
C GLY A 79 -3.38 27.01 12.17
N ASN A 80 -2.92 27.95 11.33
CA ASN A 80 -3.78 28.70 10.43
C ASN A 80 -3.90 27.99 9.07
N ASP A 81 -5.04 28.15 8.40
CA ASP A 81 -5.21 27.71 7.02
C ASP A 81 -4.24 28.43 6.07
N VAL A 82 -3.64 27.68 5.16
CA VAL A 82 -2.67 28.22 4.20
C VAL A 82 -3.13 28.16 2.76
N THR A 83 -4.38 27.81 2.55
CA THR A 83 -4.99 27.80 1.21
C THR A 83 -4.88 29.19 0.58
N ASN A 84 -4.38 29.25 -0.64
CA ASN A 84 -4.23 30.50 -1.40
C ASN A 84 -4.40 30.26 -2.91
N ASP A 85 -4.21 31.31 -3.72
CA ASP A 85 -4.33 31.22 -5.17
C ASP A 85 -3.47 30.13 -5.79
N LEU A 86 -2.23 29.93 -5.31
CA LEU A 86 -1.34 28.90 -5.84
C LEU A 86 -1.84 27.49 -5.53
N SER A 87 -2.56 27.27 -4.42
CA SER A 87 -3.20 25.98 -4.13
C SER A 87 -4.16 25.59 -5.25
N VAL A 88 -5.01 26.52 -5.67
CA VAL A 88 -5.95 26.33 -6.77
C VAL A 88 -5.23 26.22 -8.11
N MET A 89 -4.22 27.05 -8.36
CA MET A 89 -3.45 27.03 -9.61
C MET A 89 -2.67 25.72 -9.80
N CYS A 90 -2.18 25.09 -8.73
CA CYS A 90 -1.56 23.76 -8.79
C CYS A 90 -2.57 22.67 -9.18
N ILE A 91 -3.81 22.75 -8.68
CA ILE A 91 -4.90 21.86 -9.08
C ILE A 91 -5.21 22.07 -10.57
N LEU A 92 -5.35 23.32 -11.03
CA LEU A 92 -5.59 23.64 -12.43
C LEU A 92 -4.47 23.16 -13.35
N ALA A 93 -3.20 23.30 -12.94
CA ALA A 93 -2.07 22.79 -13.73
C ALA A 93 -2.15 21.26 -13.96
N SER A 94 -2.57 20.50 -12.94
CA SER A 94 -2.82 19.07 -13.11
C SER A 94 -3.98 18.78 -14.08
N MET A 95 -5.02 19.62 -14.09
CA MET A 95 -6.15 19.48 -15.02
C MET A 95 -5.75 19.83 -16.46
N HIS A 96 -4.97 20.92 -16.65
CA HIS A 96 -4.54 21.41 -17.96
C HIS A 96 -3.58 20.42 -18.63
N VAL A 97 -2.57 19.98 -17.89
CA VAL A 97 -1.48 19.15 -18.42
C VAL A 97 -1.90 17.68 -18.54
N HIS A 98 -2.74 17.19 -17.63
CA HIS A 98 -3.28 15.82 -17.59
C HIS A 98 -2.20 14.74 -17.68
N LEU A 99 -1.12 14.89 -16.92
CA LEU A 99 0.00 13.94 -16.84
C LEU A 99 0.09 13.34 -15.43
N PRO A 100 0.64 12.11 -15.27
CA PRO A 100 0.70 11.44 -13.98
C PRO A 100 1.60 12.13 -12.95
N MET A 101 2.51 13.01 -13.38
CA MET A 101 3.43 13.75 -12.51
C MET A 101 3.35 15.26 -12.74
N PRO A 102 3.53 16.03 -11.66
CA PRO A 102 3.80 15.65 -10.28
C PRO A 102 2.61 14.95 -9.62
N SER A 103 2.89 14.03 -8.66
CA SER A 103 1.83 13.43 -7.83
C SER A 103 1.30 14.50 -6.87
N LEU A 104 0.18 15.13 -7.27
CA LEU A 104 -0.46 16.17 -6.47
C LEU A 104 -1.20 15.55 -5.29
N SER A 105 -1.00 16.12 -4.12
CA SER A 105 -1.66 15.76 -2.86
C SER A 105 -2.31 16.99 -2.23
N ILE A 106 -3.40 16.78 -1.52
CA ILE A 106 -4.08 17.84 -0.79
C ILE A 106 -4.18 17.46 0.70
N ARG A 107 -3.79 18.39 1.56
CA ARG A 107 -3.98 18.28 3.00
C ARG A 107 -5.35 18.85 3.37
N VAL A 108 -6.10 18.06 4.11
CA VAL A 108 -7.45 18.38 4.55
C VAL A 108 -7.47 18.41 6.08
N TRP A 109 -8.12 19.42 6.63
CA TRP A 109 -8.34 19.60 8.06
C TRP A 109 -9.70 20.28 8.29
N ASN A 110 -10.13 20.39 9.55
CA ASN A 110 -11.44 20.95 9.91
C ASN A 110 -11.68 22.40 9.41
N GLY A 111 -10.61 23.15 9.19
CA GLY A 111 -10.68 24.52 8.65
C GLY A 111 -10.46 24.63 7.15
N SER A 112 -10.32 23.52 6.41
CA SER A 112 -10.12 23.57 4.96
C SER A 112 -11.31 24.22 4.25
N PRO A 113 -11.08 25.18 3.34
CA PRO A 113 -12.16 25.83 2.58
C PRO A 113 -12.91 24.79 1.73
N HIS A 114 -14.26 24.79 1.81
CA HIS A 114 -15.09 23.86 1.05
C HIS A 114 -14.86 23.95 -0.47
N GLU A 115 -14.68 25.15 -1.00
CA GLU A 115 -14.42 25.35 -2.44
C GLU A 115 -13.07 24.77 -2.89
N LEU A 116 -12.07 24.69 -2.01
CA LEU A 116 -10.82 23.97 -2.30
C LEU A 116 -11.09 22.47 -2.49
N LEU A 117 -11.92 21.87 -1.62
CA LEU A 117 -12.27 20.45 -1.71
C LEU A 117 -13.09 20.17 -2.97
N ILE A 118 -14.02 21.05 -3.35
CA ILE A 118 -14.76 20.93 -4.60
C ILE A 118 -13.81 21.03 -5.80
N LYS A 119 -12.85 21.96 -5.79
CA LYS A 119 -11.87 22.09 -6.87
C LYS A 119 -10.98 20.84 -6.97
N ALA A 120 -10.59 20.26 -5.85
CA ALA A 120 -9.88 18.99 -5.81
C ALA A 120 -10.73 17.83 -6.36
N ALA A 121 -12.02 17.77 -6.02
CA ALA A 121 -12.97 16.79 -6.55
C ALA A 121 -13.20 16.94 -8.07
N GLU A 122 -13.19 18.18 -8.60
CA GLU A 122 -13.20 18.43 -10.04
C GLU A 122 -12.00 17.81 -10.75
N LEU A 123 -10.80 17.90 -10.16
CA LEU A 123 -9.61 17.23 -10.67
C LEU A 123 -9.78 15.70 -10.60
N THR A 124 -10.25 15.16 -9.47
CA THR A 124 -10.50 13.71 -9.32
C THR A 124 -11.45 13.19 -10.40
N ARG A 125 -12.51 13.95 -10.71
CA ARG A 125 -13.49 13.61 -11.76
C ARG A 125 -12.88 13.49 -13.15
N THR A 126 -11.73 14.11 -13.42
CA THR A 126 -11.06 13.99 -14.73
C THR A 126 -10.50 12.58 -15.01
N GLY A 127 -10.47 11.71 -14.00
CA GLY A 127 -9.99 10.33 -14.14
C GLY A 127 -8.48 10.16 -14.01
N ILE A 128 -7.69 11.24 -13.83
CA ILE A 128 -6.22 11.18 -13.75
C ILE A 128 -5.69 10.51 -12.46
N GLY A 129 -6.58 10.20 -11.51
CA GLY A 129 -6.19 9.62 -10.23
C GLY A 129 -5.51 10.61 -9.26
N LEU A 130 -5.73 11.90 -9.43
CA LEU A 130 -5.23 13.00 -8.59
C LEU A 130 -6.39 13.88 -8.13
N PRO A 131 -6.22 14.59 -6.99
CA PRO A 131 -5.17 14.48 -6.00
C PRO A 131 -5.37 13.28 -5.07
N ALA A 132 -4.33 12.93 -4.28
CA ALA A 132 -4.51 12.12 -3.08
C ALA A 132 -4.90 13.03 -1.91
N TYR A 133 -5.76 12.56 -1.00
CA TYR A 133 -6.31 13.32 0.13
C TYR A 133 -5.72 12.83 1.44
N TYR A 134 -5.22 13.75 2.28
CA TYR A 134 -4.53 13.46 3.54
C TYR A 134 -5.16 14.21 4.70
N ASN A 135 -5.39 13.52 5.81
CA ASN A 135 -6.07 14.04 7.00
C ASN A 135 -5.07 14.61 8.02
N ASP A 136 -4.99 15.93 8.15
CA ASP A 136 -4.17 16.61 9.15
C ASP A 136 -4.53 16.21 10.59
N GLU A 137 -5.83 15.94 10.88
CA GLU A 137 -6.32 15.57 12.21
C GLU A 137 -5.82 14.20 12.68
N VAL A 138 -5.25 13.39 11.79
CA VAL A 138 -4.66 12.08 12.10
C VAL A 138 -3.14 12.13 11.95
N ILE A 139 -2.64 12.72 10.86
CA ILE A 139 -1.22 12.71 10.54
C ILE A 139 -0.42 13.55 11.53
N ILE A 140 -0.90 14.73 11.90
CA ILE A 140 -0.19 15.59 12.86
C ILE A 140 -0.01 14.89 14.22
N PRO A 141 -1.06 14.33 14.86
CA PRO A 141 -0.89 13.54 16.08
C PRO A 141 0.00 12.30 15.90
N ALA A 142 -0.09 11.59 14.77
CA ALA A 142 0.75 10.44 14.48
C ALA A 142 2.25 10.80 14.46
N LEU A 143 2.59 11.94 13.87
CA LEU A 143 3.97 12.45 13.84
C LEU A 143 4.44 12.97 15.20
N LEU A 144 3.56 13.61 15.99
CA LEU A 144 3.86 13.99 17.38
C LEU A 144 4.22 12.77 18.23
N ASN A 145 3.51 11.66 18.06
CA ASN A 145 3.81 10.39 18.73
C ASN A 145 5.17 9.79 18.33
N ARG A 146 5.77 10.28 17.25
CA ARG A 146 7.11 9.91 16.78
C ARG A 146 8.19 10.92 17.17
N GLY A 147 7.86 11.89 17.99
CA GLY A 147 8.80 12.86 18.55
C GLY A 147 9.03 14.12 17.70
N LEU A 148 8.23 14.36 16.66
CA LEU A 148 8.25 15.65 15.98
C LEU A 148 7.71 16.74 16.91
N THR A 149 8.23 17.96 16.79
CA THR A 149 7.60 19.12 17.41
C THR A 149 6.25 19.42 16.75
N LEU A 150 5.34 20.09 17.45
CA LEU A 150 4.03 20.46 16.87
C LEU A 150 4.20 21.33 15.60
N ALA A 151 5.17 22.24 15.61
CA ALA A 151 5.47 23.09 14.45
C ALA A 151 5.93 22.24 13.25
N ASP A 152 6.84 21.30 13.46
CA ASP A 152 7.33 20.42 12.39
C ASP A 152 6.26 19.44 11.91
N ALA A 153 5.46 18.87 12.83
CA ALA A 153 4.34 17.99 12.48
C ALA A 153 3.26 18.71 11.66
N ARG A 154 2.92 19.95 11.99
CA ARG A 154 1.98 20.78 11.20
C ARG A 154 2.51 21.13 9.81
N GLU A 155 3.80 21.17 9.63
CA GLU A 155 4.45 21.44 8.35
C GLU A 155 4.93 20.13 7.65
N TYR A 156 4.25 19.01 7.90
CA TYR A 156 4.56 17.79 7.20
C TYR A 156 4.29 17.89 5.69
N ASN A 157 5.01 17.12 4.95
CA ASN A 157 4.75 16.83 3.54
C ASN A 157 4.77 15.31 3.32
N ILE A 158 4.36 14.90 2.12
CA ILE A 158 4.34 13.48 1.75
C ILE A 158 5.57 13.16 0.91
N ILE A 159 6.21 12.05 1.20
CA ILE A 159 7.25 11.44 0.39
C ILE A 159 6.73 10.14 -0.21
N GLY A 160 7.13 9.81 -1.44
CA GLY A 160 6.71 8.56 -2.08
C GLY A 160 5.19 8.51 -2.26
N CYS A 161 4.56 7.48 -1.70
CA CYS A 161 3.15 7.19 -1.89
C CYS A 161 2.24 7.90 -0.89
N VAL A 162 2.45 7.66 0.41
CA VAL A 162 1.56 8.09 1.51
C VAL A 162 2.31 8.48 2.77
N GLU A 163 3.63 8.57 2.73
CA GLU A 163 4.52 8.66 3.88
C GLU A 163 4.68 10.12 4.35
N PRO A 164 4.15 10.46 5.54
CA PRO A 164 4.28 11.82 6.05
C PRO A 164 5.63 12.03 6.76
N GLN A 165 6.26 13.18 6.50
CA GLN A 165 7.49 13.59 7.17
C GLN A 165 7.66 15.10 7.16
N LYS A 166 8.63 15.62 7.94
CA LYS A 166 9.08 17.01 7.84
C LYS A 166 10.24 17.13 6.83
N ALA A 167 9.99 17.78 5.70
CA ALA A 167 11.01 18.01 4.68
C ALA A 167 12.20 18.81 5.23
N GLY A 168 13.39 18.43 4.80
CA GLY A 168 14.66 19.08 5.18
C GLY A 168 15.14 18.79 6.61
N LYS A 169 14.35 18.05 7.42
CA LYS A 169 14.72 17.67 8.79
C LYS A 169 14.70 16.16 9.02
N THR A 170 14.14 15.41 8.09
CA THR A 170 13.97 13.97 8.22
C THR A 170 14.84 13.23 7.22
N ASP A 171 15.57 12.23 7.68
CA ASP A 171 16.06 11.12 6.89
C ASP A 171 15.22 9.88 7.24
N GLY A 172 14.18 9.63 6.42
CA GLY A 172 13.26 8.52 6.60
C GLY A 172 13.48 7.47 5.52
N TRP A 173 13.78 6.24 5.94
CA TRP A 173 13.70 5.09 5.07
C TRP A 173 12.25 4.59 5.03
N HIS A 174 11.39 5.37 4.37
CA HIS A 174 9.96 5.13 4.35
C HIS A 174 9.56 3.94 3.47
N ASP A 175 10.46 3.50 2.61
CA ASP A 175 10.32 2.38 1.68
C ASP A 175 11.34 1.28 2.02
N ALA A 176 11.51 1.01 3.33
CA ALA A 176 12.57 0.17 3.87
C ALA A 176 12.40 -1.30 3.46
N ALA A 177 11.18 -1.82 3.54
CA ALA A 177 10.86 -3.20 3.17
C ALA A 177 9.38 -3.36 2.82
N PHE A 178 9.08 -4.36 1.98
CA PHE A 178 7.72 -4.81 1.68
C PHE A 178 7.40 -6.06 2.47
N PHE A 179 6.44 -5.97 3.40
CA PHE A 179 6.07 -7.05 4.29
C PHE A 179 4.70 -7.63 3.92
N ASN A 180 4.69 -8.81 3.33
CA ASN A 180 3.47 -9.55 3.02
C ASN A 180 2.92 -10.20 4.31
N MET A 181 1.83 -9.65 4.85
CA MET A 181 1.21 -10.11 6.09
C MET A 181 0.57 -11.51 5.98
N CYS A 182 0.37 -12.04 4.75
CA CYS A 182 -0.13 -13.39 4.55
C CYS A 182 0.95 -14.45 4.81
N ARG A 183 2.23 -14.10 4.64
CA ARG A 183 3.34 -15.04 4.78
C ARG A 183 3.45 -15.67 6.17
N PRO A 184 3.35 -14.94 7.30
CA PRO A 184 3.30 -15.55 8.63
C PRO A 184 2.19 -16.58 8.81
N LEU A 185 1.02 -16.40 8.16
CA LEU A 185 -0.07 -17.38 8.23
C LEU A 185 0.26 -18.68 7.48
N GLU A 186 0.89 -18.59 6.31
CA GLU A 186 1.40 -19.78 5.60
C GLU A 186 2.36 -20.57 6.49
N LEU A 187 3.25 -19.88 7.21
CA LEU A 187 4.19 -20.50 8.15
C LEU A 187 3.49 -21.13 9.37
N VAL A 188 2.34 -20.63 9.80
CA VAL A 188 1.52 -21.32 10.81
C VAL A 188 1.02 -22.66 10.27
N PHE A 189 0.42 -22.69 9.08
CA PHE A 189 -0.09 -23.94 8.47
C PHE A 189 0.99 -24.96 8.19
N SER A 190 2.19 -24.52 7.87
CA SER A 190 3.35 -25.39 7.58
C SER A 190 4.24 -25.67 8.81
N ASN A 191 3.87 -25.18 10.00
CA ASN A 191 4.69 -25.26 11.21
C ASN A 191 6.12 -24.70 11.02
N GLY A 192 6.22 -23.56 10.35
CA GLY A 192 7.48 -22.83 10.10
C GLY A 192 8.26 -23.31 8.88
N MET A 193 7.75 -24.29 8.14
CA MET A 193 8.44 -24.83 6.97
C MET A 193 8.09 -24.06 5.69
N ASP A 194 9.07 -23.91 4.79
CA ASP A 194 8.87 -23.46 3.42
C ASP A 194 9.78 -24.26 2.47
N LYS A 195 9.19 -24.86 1.45
CA LYS A 195 9.90 -25.68 0.44
C LYS A 195 10.90 -26.68 1.05
N GLY A 196 10.51 -27.27 2.19
CA GLY A 196 11.33 -28.25 2.93
C GLY A 196 12.40 -27.66 3.85
N GLU A 197 12.49 -26.34 3.99
CA GLU A 197 13.40 -25.67 4.93
C GLU A 197 12.63 -25.05 6.10
N LEU A 198 13.24 -25.05 7.29
CA LEU A 198 12.70 -24.36 8.44
C LEU A 198 13.08 -22.86 8.35
N VAL A 199 12.13 -22.04 7.94
CA VAL A 199 12.31 -20.58 7.77
C VAL A 199 11.58 -19.76 8.82
N GLY A 200 10.54 -20.33 9.46
CA GLY A 200 9.79 -19.75 10.56
C GLY A 200 10.08 -20.44 11.88
N ILE A 201 9.30 -20.14 12.90
CA ILE A 201 9.35 -20.87 14.17
C ILE A 201 8.35 -22.03 14.16
N GLN A 202 8.63 -23.09 14.90
CA GLN A 202 7.70 -24.20 15.06
C GLN A 202 6.64 -23.85 16.10
N THR A 203 5.43 -23.55 15.64
CA THR A 203 4.28 -23.16 16.48
C THR A 203 3.34 -24.33 16.81
N GLY A 204 3.63 -25.51 16.29
CA GLY A 204 2.82 -26.71 16.45
C GLY A 204 1.96 -27.05 15.22
N ASP A 205 1.34 -28.21 15.26
CA ASP A 205 0.42 -28.68 14.22
C ASP A 205 -0.95 -28.04 14.40
N VAL A 206 -1.39 -27.27 13.43
CA VAL A 206 -2.67 -26.53 13.47
C VAL A 206 -3.90 -27.44 13.66
N THR A 207 -3.81 -28.72 13.21
CA THR A 207 -4.90 -29.69 13.34
C THR A 207 -5.11 -30.16 14.79
N LYS A 208 -4.14 -29.87 15.67
CA LYS A 208 -4.20 -30.19 17.11
C LYS A 208 -4.58 -29.00 17.98
N MET A 209 -4.71 -27.81 17.39
CA MET A 209 -5.14 -26.62 18.11
C MET A 209 -6.65 -26.67 18.32
N THR A 210 -7.07 -26.64 19.59
CA THR A 210 -8.46 -26.87 19.98
C THR A 210 -9.28 -25.58 20.12
N THR A 211 -8.61 -24.44 20.19
CA THR A 211 -9.23 -23.12 20.32
C THR A 211 -8.70 -22.14 19.28
N PHE A 212 -9.50 -21.14 18.95
CA PHE A 212 -9.07 -20.07 18.07
C PHE A 212 -7.91 -19.26 18.66
N GLU A 213 -7.90 -19.08 19.98
CA GLU A 213 -6.84 -18.38 20.71
C GLU A 213 -5.48 -19.06 20.52
N GLU A 214 -5.40 -20.39 20.57
CA GLU A 214 -4.16 -21.16 20.29
C GLU A 214 -3.67 -20.89 18.86
N PHE A 215 -4.58 -20.94 17.89
CA PHE A 215 -4.25 -20.66 16.49
C PHE A 215 -3.81 -19.21 16.27
N TYR A 216 -4.53 -18.27 16.85
CA TYR A 216 -4.21 -16.84 16.73
C TYR A 216 -2.90 -16.48 17.44
N ASP A 217 -2.59 -17.13 18.56
CA ASP A 217 -1.27 -16.98 19.22
C ASP A 217 -0.12 -17.55 18.39
N ALA A 218 -0.34 -18.65 17.68
CA ALA A 218 0.65 -19.17 16.73
C ALA A 218 0.92 -18.16 15.61
N TYR A 219 -0.12 -17.52 15.06
CA TYR A 219 0.02 -16.46 14.07
C TYR A 219 0.78 -15.24 14.60
N LYS A 220 0.45 -14.76 15.79
CA LYS A 220 1.17 -13.63 16.42
C LYS A 220 2.65 -13.93 16.62
N LYS A 221 3.00 -15.15 17.04
CA LYS A 221 4.40 -15.57 17.21
C LYS A 221 5.14 -15.61 15.87
N GLN A 222 4.54 -16.15 14.81
CA GLN A 222 5.15 -16.12 13.48
C GLN A 222 5.34 -14.68 12.98
N MET A 223 4.34 -13.82 13.20
CA MET A 223 4.41 -12.40 12.82
C MET A 223 5.57 -11.70 13.54
N GLU A 224 5.69 -11.83 14.85
CA GLU A 224 6.78 -11.23 15.64
C GLU A 224 8.16 -11.74 15.18
N TYR A 225 8.27 -13.02 14.88
CA TYR A 225 9.51 -13.60 14.35
C TYR A 225 9.87 -13.02 12.98
N CYS A 226 8.94 -12.99 12.04
CA CYS A 226 9.16 -12.40 10.72
C CYS A 226 9.54 -10.91 10.80
N ILE A 227 8.90 -10.15 11.69
CA ILE A 227 9.28 -8.75 11.97
C ILE A 227 10.72 -8.66 12.50
N SER A 228 11.13 -9.55 13.38
CA SER A 228 12.50 -9.55 13.90
C SER A 228 13.55 -9.80 12.80
N LEU A 229 13.25 -10.69 11.86
CA LEU A 229 14.12 -10.94 10.71
C LEU A 229 14.21 -9.72 9.78
N LEU A 230 13.07 -9.08 9.50
CA LEU A 230 13.01 -7.86 8.71
C LEU A 230 13.86 -6.75 9.34
N VAL A 231 13.67 -6.48 10.64
CA VAL A 231 14.43 -5.45 11.37
C VAL A 231 15.93 -5.73 11.35
N ASN A 232 16.34 -6.99 11.54
CA ASN A 232 17.75 -7.36 11.47
C ASN A 232 18.35 -7.12 10.08
N ALA A 233 17.60 -7.45 9.03
CA ALA A 233 18.03 -7.21 7.65
C ALA A 233 18.12 -5.71 7.34
N ASP A 234 17.10 -4.93 7.69
CA ASP A 234 17.10 -3.48 7.49
C ASP A 234 18.24 -2.79 8.23
N ASN A 235 18.47 -3.16 9.49
CA ASN A 235 19.57 -2.60 10.30
C ASN A 235 20.94 -2.94 9.70
N ALA A 236 21.12 -4.15 9.18
CA ALA A 236 22.38 -4.54 8.52
C ALA A 236 22.61 -3.73 7.22
N ILE A 237 21.55 -3.50 6.45
CA ILE A 237 21.59 -2.67 5.23
C ILE A 237 21.86 -1.20 5.59
N ASP A 238 21.25 -0.68 6.65
CA ASP A 238 21.44 0.71 7.12
C ASP A 238 22.91 0.96 7.50
N VAL A 239 23.53 0.05 8.26
CA VAL A 239 24.96 0.09 8.57
C VAL A 239 25.82 0.03 7.31
N ALA A 240 25.50 -0.89 6.38
CA ALA A 240 26.25 -1.01 5.13
C ALA A 240 26.16 0.26 4.26
N HIS A 241 25.03 0.96 4.27
CA HIS A 241 24.88 2.25 3.59
C HIS A 241 25.73 3.34 4.23
N ALA A 242 25.75 3.44 5.54
CA ALA A 242 26.61 4.41 6.24
C ALA A 242 28.10 4.21 5.91
N GLU A 243 28.55 2.96 5.85
CA GLU A 243 29.95 2.62 5.58
C GLU A 243 30.36 2.74 4.10
N ARG A 244 29.45 2.43 3.16
CA ARG A 244 29.81 2.18 1.75
C ARG A 244 29.25 3.18 0.77
N VAL A 245 28.14 3.86 1.11
CA VAL A 245 27.41 4.72 0.17
C VAL A 245 27.03 6.05 0.84
N PRO A 246 28.00 6.83 1.34
CA PRO A 246 27.71 8.13 1.94
C PRO A 246 27.11 9.07 0.88
N LEU A 247 26.15 9.91 1.29
CA LEU A 247 25.46 10.86 0.43
C LEU A 247 25.77 12.32 0.88
N PRO A 248 26.99 12.83 0.64
CA PRO A 248 27.40 14.15 1.14
C PRO A 248 26.55 15.29 0.58
N PHE A 249 26.16 15.22 -0.68
CA PHE A 249 25.30 16.24 -1.29
C PHE A 249 23.91 16.29 -0.65
N GLU A 250 23.35 15.13 -0.29
CA GLU A 250 22.11 15.05 0.46
C GLU A 250 22.26 15.62 1.85
N SER A 251 23.30 15.22 2.53
CA SER A 251 23.62 15.66 3.90
C SER A 251 23.75 17.18 4.02
N CYS A 252 24.26 17.86 2.97
CA CYS A 252 24.29 19.34 2.94
C CYS A 252 22.90 19.99 2.85
N MET A 253 21.83 19.24 2.56
CA MET A 253 20.48 19.76 2.36
C MET A 253 19.52 19.38 3.49
N VAL A 254 19.98 18.60 4.47
CA VAL A 254 19.19 18.17 5.63
C VAL A 254 19.74 18.86 6.87
N ASP A 255 18.86 19.48 7.63
CA ASP A 255 19.20 20.21 8.85
C ASP A 255 19.93 19.30 9.83
N ASP A 256 20.89 19.86 10.54
CA ASP A 256 21.76 19.28 11.55
C ASP A 256 22.94 18.43 11.02
N CYS A 257 22.89 17.89 9.80
CA CYS A 257 23.99 17.07 9.28
C CYS A 257 25.35 17.79 9.30
N ILE A 258 25.39 19.06 8.83
CA ILE A 258 26.64 19.86 8.82
C ILE A 258 27.06 20.20 10.24
N SER A 259 26.14 20.64 11.09
CA SER A 259 26.46 21.04 12.48
C SER A 259 26.94 19.88 13.34
N ARG A 260 26.44 18.66 13.08
CA ARG A 260 26.89 17.44 13.75
C ARG A 260 28.13 16.82 13.11
N GLY A 261 28.46 17.17 11.89
CA GLY A 261 29.52 16.53 11.10
C GLY A 261 29.19 15.07 10.75
N LEU A 262 27.91 14.74 10.60
CA LEU A 262 27.41 13.41 10.29
C LEU A 262 26.63 13.43 8.98
N SER A 263 26.79 12.41 8.15
CA SER A 263 25.93 12.20 6.97
C SER A 263 24.51 11.81 7.38
N VAL A 264 23.56 11.90 6.45
CA VAL A 264 22.19 11.40 6.69
C VAL A 264 22.18 9.92 7.05
N GLN A 265 23.06 9.10 6.44
CA GLN A 265 23.17 7.67 6.73
C GLN A 265 23.77 7.37 8.11
N GLU A 266 24.50 8.32 8.70
CA GLU A 266 25.05 8.22 10.07
C GLU A 266 24.10 8.80 11.13
N GLY A 267 22.88 9.19 10.74
CA GLY A 267 21.90 9.78 11.64
C GLY A 267 22.10 11.28 11.88
N GLY A 268 22.71 12.00 10.92
CA GLY A 268 22.94 13.44 11.01
C GLY A 268 21.65 14.29 10.96
N ALA A 269 20.54 13.76 10.44
CA ALA A 269 19.25 14.44 10.41
C ALA A 269 18.64 14.62 11.82
N ILE A 270 17.70 15.54 11.98
CA ILE A 270 16.96 15.74 13.24
C ILE A 270 16.08 14.51 13.52
N TYR A 271 15.38 14.00 12.49
CA TYR A 271 14.49 12.85 12.58
C TYR A 271 14.99 11.73 11.66
N ASN A 272 15.19 10.52 12.23
CA ASN A 272 15.79 9.38 11.53
C ASN A 272 14.90 8.15 11.64
N PHE A 273 13.89 8.03 10.76
CA PHE A 273 12.92 6.92 10.81
C PHE A 273 13.28 5.78 9.86
N THR A 274 12.73 4.58 10.14
CA THR A 274 12.70 3.45 9.21
C THR A 274 11.27 2.94 9.12
N GLY A 275 10.72 2.88 7.90
CA GLY A 275 9.32 2.62 7.63
C GLY A 275 9.08 1.41 6.74
N PRO A 276 9.02 0.18 7.28
CA PRO A 276 8.56 -0.98 6.53
C PRO A 276 7.08 -0.89 6.20
N GLN A 277 6.70 -1.45 5.05
CA GLN A 277 5.36 -1.39 4.48
C GLN A 277 4.68 -2.76 4.57
N GLY A 278 3.64 -2.87 5.42
CA GLY A 278 2.78 -4.05 5.51
C GLY A 278 1.59 -3.96 4.54
N PHE A 279 1.18 -5.07 3.96
CA PHE A 279 -0.01 -5.17 3.11
C PHE A 279 -0.65 -6.55 3.20
N GLY A 280 -1.87 -6.69 2.65
CA GLY A 280 -2.67 -7.91 2.78
C GLY A 280 -3.49 -7.97 4.07
N ILE A 281 -3.75 -6.82 4.72
CA ILE A 281 -4.56 -6.75 5.95
C ILE A 281 -5.94 -7.36 5.74
N ALA A 282 -6.65 -6.99 4.67
CA ALA A 282 -7.98 -7.50 4.39
C ALA A 282 -7.97 -9.02 4.26
N ASN A 283 -7.01 -9.59 3.50
CA ASN A 283 -6.87 -11.04 3.39
C ASN A 283 -6.63 -11.68 4.77
N MET A 284 -5.80 -11.08 5.61
CA MET A 284 -5.51 -11.63 6.93
C MET A 284 -6.70 -11.55 7.88
N ALA A 285 -7.39 -10.39 7.92
CA ALA A 285 -8.59 -10.23 8.73
C ALA A 285 -9.67 -11.24 8.32
N ASP A 286 -9.97 -11.30 7.03
CA ASP A 286 -11.00 -12.19 6.49
C ASP A 286 -10.59 -13.68 6.65
N SER A 287 -9.30 -14.02 6.49
CA SER A 287 -8.79 -15.39 6.70
C SER A 287 -8.94 -15.85 8.14
N LEU A 288 -8.44 -15.07 9.08
CA LEU A 288 -8.49 -15.41 10.51
C LEU A 288 -9.94 -15.40 11.02
N TYR A 289 -10.78 -14.49 10.51
CA TYR A 289 -12.20 -14.45 10.84
C TYR A 289 -12.94 -15.67 10.30
N ALA A 290 -12.67 -16.09 9.05
CA ALA A 290 -13.26 -17.29 8.47
C ALA A 290 -12.86 -18.56 9.24
N ILE A 291 -11.60 -18.69 9.64
CA ILE A 291 -11.14 -19.81 10.50
C ILE A 291 -11.87 -19.77 11.85
N ARG A 292 -11.94 -18.60 12.51
CA ARG A 292 -12.67 -18.44 13.78
C ARG A 292 -14.12 -18.95 13.65
N LYS A 293 -14.82 -18.49 12.60
CA LYS A 293 -16.23 -18.82 12.38
C LYS A 293 -16.45 -20.26 11.99
N LEU A 294 -15.78 -20.72 10.92
CA LEU A 294 -16.11 -22.02 10.31
C LEU A 294 -15.52 -23.21 11.07
N VAL A 295 -14.33 -23.04 11.67
CA VAL A 295 -13.63 -24.14 12.35
C VAL A 295 -13.98 -24.17 13.84
N TYR A 296 -13.85 -23.05 14.54
CA TYR A 296 -13.94 -23.07 16.01
C TYR A 296 -15.33 -22.74 16.54
N GLU A 297 -16.06 -21.79 15.95
CA GLU A 297 -17.41 -21.41 16.43
C GLU A 297 -18.49 -22.32 15.84
N ASP A 298 -18.65 -22.33 14.52
CA ASP A 298 -19.73 -23.06 13.83
C ASP A 298 -19.43 -24.56 13.64
N LYS A 299 -18.15 -24.93 13.67
CA LYS A 299 -17.64 -26.32 13.49
C LYS A 299 -18.15 -26.99 12.20
N LYS A 300 -18.25 -26.20 11.12
CA LYS A 300 -18.69 -26.65 9.79
C LYS A 300 -17.58 -27.28 8.98
N VAL A 301 -16.32 -26.92 9.28
CA VAL A 301 -15.10 -27.34 8.58
C VAL A 301 -14.07 -27.74 9.63
N SER A 302 -13.44 -28.90 9.50
CA SER A 302 -12.31 -29.26 10.34
C SER A 302 -11.05 -28.52 9.88
N MET A 303 -10.05 -28.37 10.74
CA MET A 303 -8.78 -27.74 10.38
C MET A 303 -8.03 -28.60 9.34
N GLU A 304 -8.18 -29.92 9.37
CA GLU A 304 -7.63 -30.85 8.38
C GLU A 304 -8.22 -30.57 6.99
N GLU A 305 -9.57 -30.51 6.89
CA GLU A 305 -10.25 -30.19 5.62
C GLU A 305 -9.86 -28.82 5.09
N TYR A 306 -9.73 -27.83 5.99
CA TYR A 306 -9.33 -26.49 5.59
C TYR A 306 -7.92 -26.44 5.04
N LYS A 307 -6.97 -27.10 5.73
CA LYS A 307 -5.57 -27.22 5.30
C LYS A 307 -5.45 -27.94 3.96
N GLU A 308 -6.24 -28.99 3.77
CA GLU A 308 -6.26 -29.74 2.52
C GLU A 308 -6.84 -28.90 1.36
N ALA A 309 -7.93 -28.18 1.59
CA ALA A 309 -8.52 -27.27 0.60
C ALA A 309 -7.54 -26.18 0.16
N LEU A 310 -6.78 -25.60 1.10
CA LEU A 310 -5.73 -24.63 0.78
C LEU A 310 -4.61 -25.23 -0.07
N ALA A 311 -4.15 -26.44 0.30
CA ALA A 311 -3.09 -27.14 -0.44
C ALA A 311 -3.50 -27.47 -1.89
N TRP A 312 -4.77 -27.69 -2.14
CA TRP A 312 -5.33 -27.93 -3.47
C TRP A 312 -5.80 -26.65 -4.19
N ASN A 313 -5.59 -25.48 -3.59
CA ASN A 313 -6.08 -24.22 -4.16
C ASN A 313 -7.61 -24.25 -4.39
N TYR A 314 -8.34 -24.84 -3.44
CA TYR A 314 -9.78 -25.07 -3.48
C TYR A 314 -10.21 -25.88 -4.73
N ASP A 315 -11.15 -25.33 -5.51
CA ASP A 315 -11.70 -25.93 -6.72
C ASP A 315 -10.83 -25.77 -7.98
N LYS A 316 -9.74 -24.99 -7.90
CA LYS A 316 -8.84 -24.73 -9.05
C LYS A 316 -7.82 -25.84 -9.27
N GLY A 317 -7.50 -26.60 -8.21
CA GLY A 317 -6.39 -27.56 -8.27
C GLY A 317 -5.03 -26.88 -8.33
N LEU A 318 -3.98 -27.68 -8.54
CA LEU A 318 -2.61 -27.16 -8.62
C LEU A 318 -2.41 -26.39 -9.94
N ASP A 319 -1.98 -25.15 -9.83
CA ASP A 319 -1.54 -24.37 -10.97
C ASP A 319 -0.08 -24.67 -11.35
N GLU A 320 0.41 -24.05 -12.42
CA GLU A 320 1.76 -24.28 -12.95
C GLU A 320 2.86 -23.96 -11.92
N GLN A 321 2.69 -22.91 -11.12
CA GLN A 321 3.67 -22.54 -10.09
C GLN A 321 3.64 -23.52 -8.91
N SER A 322 2.46 -23.93 -8.46
CA SER A 322 2.31 -24.96 -7.42
C SER A 322 2.93 -26.29 -7.84
N VAL A 323 2.70 -26.70 -9.09
CA VAL A 323 3.32 -27.92 -9.65
C VAL A 323 4.85 -27.81 -9.64
N LYS A 324 5.40 -26.67 -10.02
CA LYS A 324 6.84 -26.41 -10.00
C LYS A 324 7.41 -26.48 -8.58
N ASP A 325 6.79 -25.77 -7.64
CA ASP A 325 7.25 -25.70 -6.24
C ASP A 325 7.23 -27.08 -5.56
N ILE A 326 6.16 -27.87 -5.76
CA ILE A 326 6.07 -29.24 -5.25
C ILE A 326 7.15 -30.12 -5.89
N SER A 327 7.37 -29.99 -7.19
CA SER A 327 8.39 -30.79 -7.88
C SER A 327 9.79 -30.46 -7.37
N GLU A 328 10.12 -29.20 -7.18
CA GLU A 328 11.40 -28.76 -6.61
C GLU A 328 11.60 -29.28 -5.18
N MET A 329 10.56 -29.24 -4.35
CA MET A 329 10.60 -29.78 -2.99
C MET A 329 10.87 -31.31 -2.97
N ILE A 330 10.21 -32.09 -3.85
CA ILE A 330 10.44 -33.53 -3.97
C ILE A 330 11.87 -33.82 -4.42
N LEU A 331 12.36 -33.10 -5.43
CA LEU A 331 13.72 -33.29 -5.95
C LEU A 331 14.78 -32.95 -4.91
N LYS A 332 14.58 -31.88 -4.13
CA LYS A 332 15.45 -31.52 -3.00
C LYS A 332 15.45 -32.63 -1.95
N GLY A 333 14.28 -33.12 -1.54
CA GLY A 333 14.18 -34.22 -0.59
C GLY A 333 14.87 -35.50 -1.06
N MET A 334 14.82 -35.79 -2.38
CA MET A 334 15.57 -36.92 -2.97
C MET A 334 17.10 -36.70 -2.89
N GLN A 335 17.58 -35.48 -3.18
CA GLN A 335 19.00 -35.12 -3.07
C GLN A 335 19.49 -35.20 -1.63
N ASP A 336 18.75 -34.65 -0.68
CA ASP A 336 19.08 -34.68 0.75
C ASP A 336 19.08 -36.12 1.30
N GLY A 337 18.25 -36.99 0.72
CA GLY A 337 18.24 -38.44 0.97
C GLY A 337 19.37 -39.22 0.27
N GLY A 338 20.29 -38.53 -0.39
CA GLY A 338 21.45 -39.14 -1.06
C GLY A 338 21.16 -39.76 -2.43
N MET A 339 19.99 -39.50 -3.03
CA MET A 339 19.68 -39.96 -4.38
C MET A 339 20.30 -39.06 -5.43
N ASN A 340 20.84 -39.64 -6.49
CA ASN A 340 21.34 -38.89 -7.64
C ASN A 340 20.16 -38.43 -8.50
N VAL A 341 19.87 -37.12 -8.46
CA VAL A 341 18.81 -36.52 -9.27
C VAL A 341 19.34 -36.22 -10.67
N THR A 342 18.88 -36.96 -11.65
CA THR A 342 19.17 -36.75 -13.08
C THR A 342 18.09 -35.89 -13.72
N GLU A 343 18.34 -35.42 -14.94
CA GLU A 343 17.35 -34.68 -15.74
C GLU A 343 16.07 -35.54 -15.99
N ASP A 344 16.24 -36.84 -16.24
CA ASP A 344 15.12 -37.75 -16.41
C ASP A 344 14.31 -37.90 -15.12
N THR A 345 14.98 -37.96 -13.96
CA THR A 345 14.32 -37.99 -12.65
C THR A 345 13.50 -36.70 -12.44
N ALA A 346 14.08 -35.54 -12.73
CA ALA A 346 13.39 -34.23 -12.60
C ALA A 346 12.15 -34.18 -13.50
N LYS A 347 12.28 -34.63 -14.75
CA LYS A 347 11.17 -34.70 -15.71
C LYS A 347 10.08 -35.70 -15.30
N ALA A 348 10.45 -36.82 -14.71
CA ALA A 348 9.51 -37.79 -14.19
C ALA A 348 8.72 -37.25 -12.98
N VAL A 349 9.40 -36.57 -12.04
CA VAL A 349 8.76 -35.93 -10.90
C VAL A 349 7.77 -34.88 -11.37
N LEU A 350 8.19 -33.97 -12.24
CA LEU A 350 7.33 -32.91 -12.80
C LEU A 350 6.08 -33.52 -13.45
N THR A 351 6.27 -34.52 -14.30
CA THR A 351 5.17 -35.21 -15.00
C THR A 351 4.21 -35.87 -14.02
N THR A 352 4.73 -36.42 -12.92
CA THR A 352 3.91 -37.07 -11.89
C THR A 352 3.09 -36.05 -11.13
N VAL A 353 3.72 -34.95 -10.68
CA VAL A 353 3.03 -33.86 -9.96
C VAL A 353 1.94 -33.23 -10.83
N MET A 354 2.20 -32.97 -12.11
CA MET A 354 1.20 -32.45 -13.07
C MET A 354 -0.05 -33.36 -13.21
N ARG A 355 0.06 -34.64 -12.89
CA ARG A 355 -1.07 -35.60 -12.96
C ARG A 355 -1.84 -35.70 -11.65
N LEU A 356 -1.36 -35.12 -10.57
CA LEU A 356 -2.08 -35.11 -9.30
C LEU A 356 -3.39 -34.31 -9.46
N LYS A 357 -4.47 -34.90 -9.01
CA LYS A 357 -5.79 -34.28 -8.98
C LYS A 357 -6.53 -34.72 -7.71
N PRO A 358 -7.32 -33.87 -7.11
CA PRO A 358 -8.20 -34.27 -6.04
C PRO A 358 -9.25 -35.25 -6.58
N THR A 359 -9.76 -36.13 -5.72
CA THR A 359 -10.91 -36.95 -6.05
C THR A 359 -12.16 -36.10 -6.30
N GLU A 360 -13.17 -36.64 -6.97
CA GLU A 360 -14.43 -35.93 -7.19
C GLU A 360 -15.10 -35.53 -5.86
N GLU A 361 -15.01 -36.36 -4.84
CA GLU A 361 -15.54 -36.08 -3.50
C GLU A 361 -14.79 -34.93 -2.82
N GLN A 362 -13.45 -34.95 -2.85
CA GLN A 362 -12.61 -33.84 -2.33
C GLN A 362 -12.90 -32.56 -3.07
N LEU A 363 -12.97 -32.59 -4.40
CA LEU A 363 -13.25 -31.37 -5.21
C LEU A 363 -14.61 -30.76 -4.85
N ARG A 364 -15.66 -31.60 -4.69
CA ARG A 364 -16.97 -31.14 -4.24
C ARG A 364 -16.88 -30.51 -2.85
N ARG A 365 -16.17 -31.16 -1.90
CA ARG A 365 -16.02 -30.64 -0.54
C ARG A 365 -15.23 -29.33 -0.51
N PHE A 366 -14.16 -29.18 -1.30
CA PHE A 366 -13.40 -27.95 -1.40
C PHE A 366 -14.22 -26.80 -2.01
N THR A 367 -15.07 -27.11 -2.98
CA THR A 367 -16.03 -26.14 -3.53
C THR A 367 -17.03 -25.68 -2.47
N GLU A 368 -17.58 -26.61 -1.66
CA GLU A 368 -18.46 -26.29 -0.55
C GLU A 368 -17.77 -25.39 0.50
N ILE A 369 -16.53 -25.72 0.87
CA ILE A 369 -15.73 -24.92 1.81
C ILE A 369 -15.52 -23.51 1.26
N HIS A 370 -15.15 -23.38 -0.03
CA HIS A 370 -14.95 -22.09 -0.67
C HIS A 370 -16.24 -21.25 -0.66
N HIS A 371 -17.40 -21.86 -0.93
CA HIS A 371 -18.69 -21.18 -0.81
C HIS A 371 -19.01 -20.76 0.63
N MET A 372 -18.77 -21.61 1.62
CA MET A 372 -18.95 -21.24 3.02
C MET A 372 -18.07 -20.06 3.43
N ILE A 373 -16.83 -20.00 2.94
CA ILE A 373 -15.93 -18.88 3.17
C ILE A 373 -16.48 -17.59 2.55
N ASP A 374 -17.06 -17.65 1.34
CA ASP A 374 -17.64 -16.48 0.69
C ASP A 374 -18.86 -15.92 1.46
N GLU A 375 -19.61 -16.77 2.15
CA GLU A 375 -20.76 -16.36 3.00
C GLU A 375 -20.35 -15.73 4.33
N VAL A 376 -19.12 -15.96 4.82
CA VAL A 376 -18.62 -15.32 6.04
C VAL A 376 -18.51 -13.81 5.83
N PRO A 377 -18.93 -12.98 6.80
CA PRO A 377 -18.76 -11.53 6.73
C PRO A 377 -17.32 -11.13 6.38
N LYS A 378 -17.19 -10.08 5.56
CA LYS A 378 -15.90 -9.58 5.07
C LYS A 378 -15.67 -8.14 5.52
N TYR A 379 -14.40 -7.82 5.77
CA TYR A 379 -13.91 -6.46 5.97
C TYR A 379 -14.27 -5.56 4.77
N GLY A 380 -14.64 -4.31 5.05
CA GLY A 380 -15.07 -3.36 4.02
C GLY A 380 -16.58 -3.17 3.89
N ASN A 381 -17.38 -3.77 4.79
CA ASN A 381 -18.84 -3.73 4.74
C ASN A 381 -19.52 -3.11 5.97
N ALA A 382 -18.78 -2.34 6.77
CA ALA A 382 -19.23 -1.70 8.00
C ALA A 382 -19.85 -2.70 8.99
N ILE A 383 -19.19 -3.82 9.21
CA ILE A 383 -19.58 -4.86 10.16
C ILE A 383 -18.60 -4.83 11.33
N ASP A 384 -19.07 -4.35 12.49
CA ASP A 384 -18.23 -4.06 13.67
C ASP A 384 -17.33 -5.22 14.09
N ASP A 385 -17.87 -6.43 14.17
CA ASP A 385 -17.11 -7.61 14.62
C ASP A 385 -15.92 -7.93 13.67
N VAL A 386 -16.12 -7.78 12.38
CA VAL A 386 -15.05 -8.00 11.37
C VAL A 386 -14.07 -6.83 11.35
N ASP A 387 -14.58 -5.59 11.38
CA ASP A 387 -13.77 -4.39 11.21
C ASP A 387 -12.86 -4.15 12.43
N TYR A 388 -13.37 -4.34 13.64
CA TYR A 388 -12.54 -4.27 14.85
C TYR A 388 -11.57 -5.46 14.95
N PHE A 389 -11.95 -6.61 14.43
CA PHE A 389 -11.02 -7.72 14.32
C PHE A 389 -9.89 -7.43 13.32
N ALA A 390 -10.20 -6.79 12.19
CA ALA A 390 -9.18 -6.31 11.23
C ALA A 390 -8.20 -5.33 11.88
N ARG A 391 -8.67 -4.43 12.76
CA ARG A 391 -7.80 -3.57 13.57
C ARG A 391 -6.88 -4.39 14.48
N ASP A 392 -7.40 -5.41 15.14
CA ASP A 392 -6.60 -6.25 16.03
C ASP A 392 -5.56 -7.07 15.26
N VAL A 393 -5.89 -7.49 14.03
CA VAL A 393 -4.93 -8.09 13.09
C VAL A 393 -3.85 -7.08 12.70
N ALA A 394 -4.21 -5.84 12.37
CA ALA A 394 -3.23 -4.79 12.08
C ALA A 394 -2.27 -4.54 13.25
N TYR A 395 -2.75 -4.64 14.49
CA TYR A 395 -1.93 -4.52 15.69
C TYR A 395 -0.86 -5.61 15.80
N THR A 396 -1.06 -6.79 15.21
CA THR A 396 -0.03 -7.86 15.23
C THR A 396 1.24 -7.48 14.47
N TYR A 397 1.13 -6.54 13.52
CA TYR A 397 2.25 -5.97 12.77
C TYR A 397 2.71 -4.63 13.34
N THR A 398 1.78 -3.69 13.56
CA THR A 398 2.12 -2.30 13.88
C THR A 398 2.71 -2.12 15.28
N ARG A 399 2.19 -2.82 16.29
CA ARG A 399 2.66 -2.70 17.69
C ARG A 399 4.04 -3.31 17.92
N PRO A 400 4.36 -4.53 17.46
CA PRO A 400 5.72 -5.07 17.57
C PRO A 400 6.76 -4.18 16.88
N MET A 401 6.44 -3.61 15.71
CA MET A 401 7.35 -2.75 14.95
C MET A 401 7.82 -1.54 15.78
N GLN A 402 6.96 -0.96 16.59
CA GLN A 402 7.29 0.21 17.42
C GLN A 402 8.32 -0.06 18.52
N LYS A 403 8.60 -1.33 18.83
CA LYS A 403 9.60 -1.71 19.85
C LYS A 403 11.04 -1.56 19.35
N TYR A 404 11.24 -1.39 18.05
CA TYR A 404 12.57 -1.42 17.42
C TYR A 404 13.08 -0.02 17.10
N HIS A 405 14.41 0.07 17.10
CA HIS A 405 15.16 1.26 16.69
C HIS A 405 16.16 0.88 15.62
N ASN A 406 16.45 1.85 14.75
CA ASN A 406 17.46 1.70 13.70
C ASN A 406 18.86 2.17 14.17
N PRO A 407 19.94 1.86 13.44
CA PRO A 407 21.30 2.28 13.78
C PRO A 407 21.51 3.80 13.80
N ARG A 408 20.67 4.57 13.10
CA ARG A 408 20.68 6.04 13.05
C ARG A 408 20.02 6.69 14.27
N GLY A 409 19.57 5.89 15.25
CA GLY A 409 18.94 6.36 16.49
C GLY A 409 17.45 6.67 16.38
N GLY A 410 16.80 6.37 15.24
CA GLY A 410 15.38 6.56 15.02
C GLY A 410 14.54 5.33 15.33
N GLN A 411 13.21 5.53 15.43
CA GLN A 411 12.25 4.44 15.60
C GLN A 411 11.85 3.81 14.28
N TYR A 412 11.47 2.54 14.34
CA TYR A 412 10.69 1.92 13.27
C TYR A 412 9.25 2.45 13.27
N GLN A 413 8.72 2.73 12.08
CA GLN A 413 7.37 3.23 11.84
C GLN A 413 6.65 2.28 10.89
N ALA A 414 5.60 1.64 11.35
CA ALA A 414 4.78 0.81 10.46
C ALA A 414 4.07 1.66 9.41
N GLY A 415 4.09 1.20 8.15
CA GLY A 415 3.23 1.66 7.07
C GLY A 415 2.28 0.55 6.63
N LEU A 416 1.12 0.91 6.09
CA LEU A 416 0.14 -0.04 5.57
C LEU A 416 -0.22 0.31 4.13
N TYR A 417 0.70 0.00 3.22
CA TYR A 417 0.60 0.27 1.78
C TYR A 417 1.61 -0.57 1.00
N PRO A 418 1.33 -0.99 -0.26
CA PRO A 418 2.17 -1.91 -0.99
C PRO A 418 3.03 -1.28 -2.10
N VAL A 419 2.81 -0.02 -2.51
CA VAL A 419 3.14 0.42 -3.87
C VAL A 419 2.41 -0.49 -4.89
N SER A 420 3.08 -1.35 -5.61
CA SER A 420 2.49 -2.43 -6.42
C SER A 420 2.94 -3.83 -5.99
N ALA A 421 3.67 -3.94 -4.87
CA ALA A 421 4.26 -5.19 -4.40
C ALA A 421 3.22 -6.25 -4.01
N ASN A 422 1.97 -5.85 -3.72
CA ASN A 422 0.84 -6.78 -3.50
C ASN A 422 0.58 -7.69 -4.70
N VAL A 423 0.95 -7.30 -5.91
CA VAL A 423 0.79 -8.11 -7.12
C VAL A 423 1.90 -9.19 -7.19
N PRO A 424 3.20 -8.87 -7.32
CA PRO A 424 4.25 -9.88 -7.44
C PRO A 424 4.41 -10.73 -6.18
N LEU A 425 4.25 -10.17 -4.97
CA LEU A 425 4.35 -10.94 -3.73
C LEU A 425 3.09 -11.75 -3.46
N GLY A 426 1.91 -11.31 -3.91
CA GLY A 426 0.71 -12.13 -3.97
C GLY A 426 0.88 -13.31 -4.93
N GLY A 427 1.60 -13.09 -6.05
CA GLY A 427 2.00 -14.14 -6.99
C GLY A 427 2.92 -15.21 -6.39
N GLN A 428 3.57 -14.92 -5.26
CA GLN A 428 4.40 -15.88 -4.52
C GLN A 428 3.67 -16.50 -3.32
N THR A 429 2.41 -16.16 -3.09
CA THR A 429 1.61 -16.57 -1.94
C THR A 429 0.62 -17.65 -2.36
N GLY A 430 0.57 -18.76 -1.63
CA GLY A 430 -0.40 -19.85 -1.80
C GLY A 430 -1.85 -19.38 -1.59
N ALA A 431 -2.81 -20.29 -1.66
CA ALA A 431 -4.21 -19.98 -1.34
C ALA A 431 -4.34 -19.53 0.12
N THR A 432 -5.21 -18.57 0.39
CA THR A 432 -5.44 -18.03 1.74
C THR A 432 -6.85 -18.36 2.25
N PRO A 433 -7.02 -18.49 3.57
CA PRO A 433 -8.30 -18.92 4.16
C PRO A 433 -9.50 -17.97 3.93
N ASP A 434 -9.29 -16.76 3.42
CA ASP A 434 -10.36 -15.86 2.97
C ASP A 434 -11.01 -16.23 1.64
N GLY A 435 -10.56 -17.31 0.99
CA GLY A 435 -11.00 -17.78 -0.32
C GLY A 435 -10.19 -17.22 -1.50
N ARG A 436 -9.07 -16.50 -1.24
CA ARG A 436 -8.17 -16.05 -2.29
C ARG A 436 -7.41 -17.25 -2.88
N TYR A 437 -7.44 -17.37 -4.19
CA TYR A 437 -6.68 -18.42 -4.91
C TYR A 437 -5.17 -18.14 -4.87
N ALA A 438 -4.39 -19.23 -4.89
CA ALA A 438 -2.94 -19.15 -4.97
C ALA A 438 -2.47 -18.29 -6.15
N HIS A 439 -1.33 -17.64 -5.97
CA HIS A 439 -0.65 -16.86 -7.00
C HIS A 439 -1.45 -15.69 -7.60
N THR A 440 -2.48 -15.24 -6.88
CA THR A 440 -3.22 -14.01 -7.21
C THR A 440 -2.80 -12.86 -6.29
N PRO A 441 -2.96 -11.60 -6.70
CA PRO A 441 -2.63 -10.45 -5.85
C PRO A 441 -3.34 -10.51 -4.49
N VAL A 442 -2.64 -10.08 -3.43
CA VAL A 442 -3.25 -9.78 -2.13
C VAL A 442 -3.79 -8.35 -2.10
N ALA A 443 -4.63 -8.03 -1.12
CA ALA A 443 -5.23 -6.71 -0.97
C ALA A 443 -4.17 -5.62 -0.79
N ASP A 444 -4.40 -4.47 -1.40
CA ASP A 444 -3.52 -3.32 -1.33
C ASP A 444 -3.75 -2.51 -0.05
N GLY A 445 -2.67 -2.15 0.64
CA GLY A 445 -2.72 -1.25 1.80
C GLY A 445 -3.78 -1.63 2.84
N VAL A 446 -4.69 -0.70 3.12
CA VAL A 446 -5.81 -0.88 4.04
C VAL A 446 -7.14 -1.09 3.31
N SER A 447 -7.12 -1.18 1.99
CA SER A 447 -8.33 -1.41 1.19
C SER A 447 -8.92 -2.80 1.46
N PRO A 448 -10.25 -2.95 1.37
CA PRO A 448 -10.87 -4.27 1.34
C PRO A 448 -10.35 -5.14 0.19
N SER A 449 -10.47 -6.46 0.31
CA SER A 449 -10.17 -7.37 -0.78
C SER A 449 -11.06 -7.07 -2.00
N ALA A 450 -10.47 -7.06 -3.18
CA ALA A 450 -11.14 -6.68 -4.42
C ALA A 450 -12.45 -7.47 -4.64
N GLY A 451 -13.56 -6.77 -4.81
CA GLY A 451 -14.90 -7.34 -5.00
C GLY A 451 -15.61 -7.81 -3.73
N LYS A 452 -15.04 -7.60 -2.54
CA LYS A 452 -15.65 -8.02 -1.26
C LYS A 452 -16.35 -6.88 -0.52
N ASP A 453 -16.11 -5.61 -0.86
CA ASP A 453 -16.75 -4.41 -0.31
C ASP A 453 -18.04 -4.07 -1.07
N VAL A 454 -19.08 -4.89 -0.84
CA VAL A 454 -20.33 -4.88 -1.60
C VAL A 454 -21.41 -3.93 -1.06
N LYS A 455 -21.17 -3.27 0.10
CA LYS A 455 -22.15 -2.36 0.72
C LYS A 455 -21.93 -0.87 0.39
N GLY A 456 -21.12 -0.60 -0.63
CA GLY A 456 -20.89 0.74 -1.17
C GLY A 456 -19.73 1.50 -0.48
N PRO A 457 -19.37 2.68 -1.03
CA PRO A 457 -18.14 3.39 -0.68
C PRO A 457 -18.13 3.88 0.77
N THR A 458 -19.28 4.27 1.31
CA THR A 458 -19.39 4.73 2.70
C THR A 458 -19.14 3.59 3.68
N ALA A 459 -19.65 2.38 3.40
CA ALA A 459 -19.40 1.21 4.24
C ALA A 459 -17.92 0.82 4.22
N ALA A 460 -17.29 0.82 3.03
CA ALA A 460 -15.85 0.58 2.90
C ALA A 460 -15.03 1.62 3.68
N ALA A 461 -15.34 2.90 3.55
CA ALA A 461 -14.70 3.98 4.30
C ALA A 461 -14.89 3.82 5.82
N THR A 462 -16.08 3.44 6.28
CA THR A 462 -16.35 3.18 7.70
C THR A 462 -15.51 2.02 8.24
N SER A 463 -15.41 0.91 7.50
CA SER A 463 -14.56 -0.22 7.89
C SER A 463 -13.09 0.18 8.01
N VAL A 464 -12.57 0.90 7.01
CA VAL A 464 -11.17 1.36 7.00
C VAL A 464 -10.89 2.34 8.12
N SER A 465 -11.82 3.24 8.44
CA SER A 465 -11.65 4.23 9.53
C SER A 465 -11.55 3.60 10.93
N ARG A 466 -11.98 2.33 11.10
CA ARG A 466 -11.87 1.58 12.37
C ARG A 466 -10.48 1.03 12.65
N LEU A 467 -9.60 1.02 11.66
CA LEU A 467 -8.19 0.78 11.91
C LEU A 467 -7.60 1.93 12.73
N ASP A 468 -6.57 1.63 13.52
CA ASP A 468 -5.87 2.66 14.30
C ASP A 468 -4.81 3.36 13.43
N HIS A 469 -5.22 4.38 12.69
CA HIS A 469 -4.35 5.14 11.81
C HIS A 469 -3.29 5.96 12.56
N PHE A 470 -3.49 6.27 13.85
CA PHE A 470 -2.54 7.06 14.64
C PHE A 470 -1.21 6.35 14.89
N ILE A 471 -1.23 5.00 14.96
CA ILE A 471 -0.01 4.21 15.15
C ILE A 471 0.69 3.84 13.85
N VAL A 472 0.03 4.08 12.70
CA VAL A 472 0.56 3.79 11.36
C VAL A 472 1.21 5.04 10.77
N SER A 473 2.21 5.56 11.47
CA SER A 473 2.81 6.88 11.19
C SER A 473 3.63 6.93 9.90
N ASN A 474 3.96 5.78 9.29
CA ASN A 474 4.55 5.74 7.95
C ASN A 474 3.49 5.76 6.82
N GLY A 475 2.21 5.96 7.17
CA GLY A 475 1.12 6.15 6.22
C GLY A 475 0.25 4.92 5.98
N THR A 476 -0.98 5.17 5.58
CA THR A 476 -1.95 4.16 5.13
C THR A 476 -2.42 4.50 3.73
N LEU A 477 -2.71 3.47 2.94
CA LEU A 477 -3.20 3.64 1.57
C LEU A 477 -4.58 3.01 1.42
N PHE A 478 -5.57 3.85 1.12
CA PHE A 478 -6.92 3.43 0.83
C PHE A 478 -7.33 3.81 -0.59
N ASN A 479 -7.50 2.82 -1.45
CA ASN A 479 -7.97 2.97 -2.81
C ASN A 479 -9.49 2.81 -2.90
N GLN A 480 -10.15 3.67 -3.67
CA GLN A 480 -11.51 3.44 -4.15
C GLN A 480 -11.59 3.68 -5.67
N LYS A 481 -12.43 2.92 -6.36
CA LYS A 481 -12.73 3.10 -7.79
C LYS A 481 -14.19 3.48 -7.94
N PHE A 482 -14.46 4.59 -8.63
CA PHE A 482 -15.79 5.09 -8.90
C PHE A 482 -16.14 5.02 -10.39
N HIS A 483 -17.37 4.68 -10.66
CA HIS A 483 -17.93 4.90 -11.99
C HIS A 483 -18.00 6.41 -12.28
N PRO A 484 -17.62 6.90 -13.48
CA PRO A 484 -17.58 8.33 -13.79
C PRO A 484 -18.90 9.09 -13.52
N SER A 485 -20.04 8.42 -13.67
CA SER A 485 -21.37 9.03 -13.40
C SER A 485 -21.57 9.41 -11.92
N ALA A 486 -20.86 8.79 -10.98
CA ALA A 486 -20.99 9.09 -9.56
C ALA A 486 -20.53 10.52 -9.22
N LEU A 487 -19.58 11.08 -9.97
CA LEU A 487 -19.07 12.43 -9.78
C LEU A 487 -19.69 13.44 -10.78
N ALA A 488 -20.81 13.10 -11.40
CA ALA A 488 -21.48 13.97 -12.37
C ALA A 488 -22.13 15.19 -11.71
N GLY A 489 -21.98 16.37 -12.35
CA GLY A 489 -22.56 17.61 -11.88
C GLY A 489 -22.01 18.10 -10.53
N ARG A 490 -22.63 19.13 -9.97
CA ARG A 490 -22.25 19.67 -8.64
C ARG A 490 -22.67 18.71 -7.51
N GLU A 491 -23.83 18.08 -7.63
CA GLU A 491 -24.35 17.15 -6.63
C GLU A 491 -23.42 15.94 -6.44
N GLY A 492 -22.90 15.35 -7.52
CA GLY A 492 -21.93 14.25 -7.42
C GLY A 492 -20.64 14.67 -6.72
N LEU A 493 -20.15 15.89 -7.00
CA LEU A 493 -18.97 16.42 -6.31
C LEU A 493 -19.22 16.67 -4.82
N GLU A 494 -20.39 17.19 -4.43
CA GLU A 494 -20.76 17.39 -3.02
C GLU A 494 -20.84 16.08 -2.25
N LYS A 495 -21.46 15.04 -2.84
CA LYS A 495 -21.50 13.68 -2.25
C LYS A 495 -20.07 13.12 -2.07
N PHE A 496 -19.23 13.31 -3.08
CA PHE A 496 -17.86 12.85 -3.04
C PHE A 496 -17.03 13.57 -1.95
N VAL A 497 -17.13 14.89 -1.84
CA VAL A 497 -16.49 15.67 -0.78
C VAL A 497 -17.01 15.24 0.60
N SER A 498 -18.32 15.02 0.72
CA SER A 498 -18.94 14.55 1.97
C SER A 498 -18.42 13.17 2.40
N LEU A 499 -18.16 12.26 1.46
CA LEU A 499 -17.54 10.96 1.73
C LEU A 499 -16.14 11.14 2.33
N ILE A 500 -15.30 12.00 1.72
CA ILE A 500 -13.94 12.26 2.21
C ILE A 500 -13.97 12.88 3.61
N GLN A 501 -14.82 13.89 3.82
CA GLN A 501 -14.95 14.55 5.13
C GLN A 501 -15.44 13.56 6.19
N THR A 502 -16.45 12.75 5.89
CA THR A 502 -16.96 11.73 6.81
C THR A 502 -15.88 10.71 7.19
N PHE A 503 -15.10 10.23 6.24
CA PHE A 503 -13.99 9.32 6.50
C PHE A 503 -12.92 9.97 7.40
N PHE A 504 -12.60 11.23 7.16
CA PHE A 504 -11.60 11.97 7.95
C PHE A 504 -12.11 12.31 9.36
N ASP A 505 -13.39 12.61 9.52
CA ASP A 505 -14.03 12.79 10.83
C ASP A 505 -13.99 11.48 11.65
N GLN A 506 -14.13 10.35 10.98
CA GLN A 506 -13.98 9.00 11.56
C GLN A 506 -12.51 8.59 11.78
N LYS A 507 -11.55 9.50 11.57
CA LYS A 507 -10.11 9.32 11.80
C LYS A 507 -9.40 8.43 10.78
N GLY A 508 -9.91 8.33 9.55
CA GLY A 508 -9.16 7.83 8.42
C GLY A 508 -8.00 8.76 8.06
N MET A 509 -6.88 8.23 7.58
CA MET A 509 -5.65 9.00 7.33
C MET A 509 -5.55 9.50 5.89
N HIS A 510 -5.86 8.66 4.91
CA HIS A 510 -5.61 8.92 3.49
C HIS A 510 -6.63 8.22 2.61
N MET A 511 -7.04 8.89 1.53
CA MET A 511 -7.83 8.32 0.44
C MET A 511 -7.27 8.73 -0.91
N GLN A 512 -7.38 7.82 -1.89
CA GLN A 512 -7.11 8.09 -3.30
C GLN A 512 -8.09 7.34 -4.20
N PHE A 513 -8.24 7.82 -5.44
CA PHE A 513 -9.36 7.39 -6.27
C PHE A 513 -8.96 7.08 -7.71
N ASN A 514 -9.64 6.09 -8.29
CA ASN A 514 -9.80 5.93 -9.73
C ASN A 514 -11.22 6.33 -10.11
N VAL A 515 -11.37 7.15 -11.14
CA VAL A 515 -12.68 7.49 -11.73
C VAL A 515 -12.67 7.00 -13.16
N VAL A 516 -12.97 5.73 -13.33
CA VAL A 516 -12.95 5.02 -14.60
C VAL A 516 -13.85 3.79 -14.50
N ASP A 517 -14.63 3.51 -15.53
CA ASP A 517 -15.46 2.31 -15.58
C ASP A 517 -14.65 1.06 -16.00
N ARG A 518 -15.18 -0.10 -15.62
CA ARG A 518 -14.55 -1.39 -15.90
C ARG A 518 -14.48 -1.69 -17.39
N GLU A 519 -15.46 -1.26 -18.15
CA GLU A 519 -15.54 -1.52 -19.61
C GLU A 519 -14.44 -0.79 -20.35
N THR A 520 -14.20 0.48 -20.01
CA THR A 520 -13.07 1.28 -20.52
C THR A 520 -11.72 0.61 -20.24
N LEU A 521 -11.50 0.09 -19.03
CA LEU A 521 -10.27 -0.61 -18.68
C LEU A 521 -10.09 -1.91 -19.46
N LEU A 522 -11.17 -2.68 -19.65
CA LEU A 522 -11.14 -3.92 -20.44
C LEU A 522 -10.93 -3.64 -21.93
N ASP A 523 -11.48 -2.57 -22.47
CA ASP A 523 -11.25 -2.17 -23.86
C ASP A 523 -9.82 -1.63 -24.05
N ALA A 524 -9.32 -0.84 -23.10
CA ALA A 524 -7.94 -0.34 -23.12
C ALA A 524 -6.90 -1.48 -23.05
N GLN A 525 -7.23 -2.56 -22.37
CA GLN A 525 -6.40 -3.75 -22.28
C GLN A 525 -6.36 -4.54 -23.61
N LYS A 526 -7.43 -4.48 -24.39
CA LYS A 526 -7.54 -5.13 -25.72
C LYS A 526 -6.99 -4.25 -26.84
N HIS A 527 -7.14 -2.94 -26.74
CA HIS A 527 -6.84 -1.94 -27.74
C HIS A 527 -5.95 -0.81 -27.21
N PRO A 528 -4.72 -1.12 -26.70
CA PRO A 528 -3.88 -0.15 -26.00
C PRO A 528 -3.55 1.08 -26.85
N GLU A 529 -3.50 0.93 -28.17
CA GLU A 529 -3.23 2.01 -29.12
C GLU A 529 -4.28 3.13 -29.10
N LYS A 530 -5.52 2.82 -28.68
CA LYS A 530 -6.61 3.82 -28.59
C LYS A 530 -6.58 4.58 -27.26
N TYR A 531 -5.88 4.04 -26.24
CA TYR A 531 -5.91 4.51 -24.87
C TYR A 531 -4.51 4.90 -24.36
N SER A 532 -3.63 5.32 -25.26
CA SER A 532 -2.26 5.72 -24.90
C SER A 532 -2.16 6.85 -23.87
N HIS A 533 -3.25 7.60 -23.68
CA HIS A 533 -3.38 8.72 -22.74
C HIS A 533 -4.15 8.35 -21.45
N LEU A 534 -4.66 7.12 -21.34
CA LEU A 534 -5.45 6.71 -20.16
C LEU A 534 -4.52 6.58 -18.94
N VAL A 535 -4.70 7.49 -17.98
CA VAL A 535 -4.00 7.46 -16.70
C VAL A 535 -4.88 6.77 -15.66
N VAL A 536 -4.27 5.98 -14.78
CA VAL A 536 -4.93 5.35 -13.64
C VAL A 536 -4.12 5.54 -12.37
N ARG A 537 -4.80 5.55 -11.23
CA ARG A 537 -4.15 5.51 -9.90
C ARG A 537 -3.84 4.06 -9.55
N VAL A 538 -2.56 3.76 -9.36
CA VAL A 538 -2.10 2.41 -8.98
C VAL A 538 -2.20 2.26 -7.45
N ALA A 539 -1.16 2.66 -6.74
CA ALA A 539 -1.14 2.66 -5.28
C ALA A 539 -0.11 3.72 -4.82
N GLY A 540 -0.60 4.92 -4.49
CA GLY A 540 0.23 6.06 -4.13
C GLY A 540 0.79 6.86 -5.33
N TYR A 541 0.68 6.35 -6.56
CA TYR A 541 1.11 7.03 -7.79
C TYR A 541 0.13 6.77 -8.93
N SER A 542 0.15 7.64 -9.94
CA SER A 542 -0.61 7.48 -11.18
C SER A 542 0.34 7.08 -12.31
N ALA A 543 -0.17 6.31 -13.26
CA ALA A 543 0.60 5.82 -14.41
C ALA A 543 -0.32 5.65 -15.63
N LEU A 544 0.28 5.60 -16.82
CA LEU A 544 -0.43 5.23 -18.04
C LEU A 544 -0.84 3.75 -17.97
N PHE A 545 -2.13 3.47 -18.04
CA PHE A 545 -2.68 2.12 -17.89
C PHE A 545 -2.09 1.13 -18.88
N THR A 546 -1.91 1.54 -20.12
CA THR A 546 -1.41 0.68 -21.21
C THR A 546 0.06 0.29 -21.06
N THR A 547 0.82 0.97 -20.20
CA THR A 547 2.24 0.67 -19.93
C THR A 547 2.45 -0.26 -18.73
N LEU A 548 1.38 -0.55 -17.97
CA LEU A 548 1.44 -1.44 -16.81
C LEU A 548 1.53 -2.91 -17.24
N SER A 549 2.10 -3.75 -16.39
CA SER A 549 2.07 -5.20 -16.58
C SER A 549 0.63 -5.72 -16.59
N ARG A 550 0.39 -6.82 -17.30
CA ARG A 550 -0.94 -7.42 -17.41
C ARG A 550 -1.55 -7.74 -16.02
N SER A 551 -0.75 -8.30 -15.12
CA SER A 551 -1.17 -8.64 -13.77
C SER A 551 -1.61 -7.42 -12.96
N LEU A 552 -0.93 -6.28 -13.12
CA LEU A 552 -1.28 -5.02 -12.45
C LEU A 552 -2.53 -4.37 -13.10
N GLN A 553 -2.68 -4.46 -14.42
CA GLN A 553 -3.92 -4.04 -15.10
C GLN A 553 -5.11 -4.85 -14.56
N ASP A 554 -4.96 -6.17 -14.46
CA ASP A 554 -6.01 -7.08 -13.96
C ASP A 554 -6.36 -6.79 -12.49
N ASP A 555 -5.38 -6.41 -11.66
CA ASP A 555 -5.61 -5.97 -10.28
C ASP A 555 -6.50 -4.72 -10.25
N ILE A 556 -6.18 -3.68 -11.02
CA ILE A 556 -6.95 -2.43 -11.09
C ILE A 556 -8.37 -2.69 -11.63
N ILE A 557 -8.52 -3.54 -12.64
CA ILE A 557 -9.83 -3.92 -13.20
C ILE A 557 -10.71 -4.60 -12.15
N ARG A 558 -10.13 -5.47 -11.30
CA ARG A 558 -10.86 -6.23 -10.28
C ARG A 558 -11.31 -5.42 -9.08
N ARG A 559 -10.70 -4.24 -8.81
CA ARG A 559 -11.14 -3.36 -7.71
C ARG A 559 -12.63 -3.06 -7.83
N THR A 560 -13.34 -3.07 -6.70
CA THR A 560 -14.78 -2.82 -6.67
C THR A 560 -15.10 -1.45 -7.27
N GLU A 561 -16.07 -1.42 -8.20
CA GLU A 561 -16.55 -0.19 -8.79
C GLU A 561 -17.70 0.35 -7.97
N GLN A 562 -17.52 1.54 -7.42
CA GLN A 562 -18.43 2.18 -6.49
C GLN A 562 -19.31 3.22 -7.19
N GLY A 563 -20.48 3.53 -6.61
CA GLY A 563 -21.38 4.61 -6.98
C GLY A 563 -22.09 5.17 -5.76
N PHE A 564 -22.72 6.34 -5.89
CA PHE A 564 -23.55 6.95 -4.84
C PHE A 564 -25.03 6.67 -5.04
#